data_9518024111bc355ea573e0e447919b4e
#
_entry.id   9518024111bc355ea573e0e447919b4e
#
_cell.length_a   1.000
_cell.length_b   1.000
_cell.length_c   1.000
_cell.angle_alpha   90.00
_cell.angle_beta   90.00
_cell.angle_gamma   90.00
#
_symmetry.space_group_name_H-M   'P 1'
#
loop_
_entity.id
_entity.type
_entity.pdbx_description
1 polymer ?
#
loop_
_entity_poly.entity_id
_entity_poly.type
_entity_poly.pdbx_seq_one_letter_code
_entity_poly.pdbx_strand_id
1 'polypeptide(L)'
;MKSIRLILASGILALFSVAAFGDLNIGSRVDSIFANDDEGNLWSLQDHLGKKNIVVYFYPAAMTGGCTKQACTYRDQSSALNDLDAVVVGVSGDSVNSLTLFKEANGLNFTLISDIDGSLAERFGVATRGGGSIEREVNGATHILARGITTGRWTFVINKAGEVVYKDDAVKATEDTSNVIALLKKI
;
A
#
# COMPACT_ATOMS: atom_id res chain seq x y z
N MET A 1 -55.80 -31.88 34.97
CA MET A 1 -54.54 -32.27 34.32
C MET A 1 -54.12 -31.14 33.38
N LYS A 2 -53.13 -30.31 33.79
CA LYS A 2 -52.65 -29.15 33.04
C LYS A 2 -51.33 -29.55 32.36
N SER A 3 -51.34 -29.60 31.03
CA SER A 3 -50.15 -29.91 30.23
C SER A 3 -49.26 -28.68 30.10
N ILE A 4 -48.02 -28.75 30.64
CA ILE A 4 -46.98 -27.75 30.48
C ILE A 4 -46.28 -28.01 29.15
N ARG A 5 -46.40 -27.04 28.22
CA ARG A 5 -45.61 -27.07 26.98
C ARG A 5 -44.28 -26.38 27.25
N LEU A 6 -43.21 -27.16 27.15
CA LEU A 6 -41.82 -26.70 27.22
C LEU A 6 -41.43 -26.09 25.87
N ILE A 7 -41.21 -24.78 25.84
CA ILE A 7 -40.69 -24.08 24.64
C ILE A 7 -39.18 -24.12 24.73
N LEU A 8 -38.56 -24.93 23.87
CA LEU A 8 -37.10 -24.92 23.63
C LEU A 8 -36.75 -23.71 22.77
N ALA A 9 -36.16 -22.70 23.41
CA ALA A 9 -35.56 -21.59 22.69
C ALA A 9 -34.15 -22.02 22.13
N SER A 10 -34.07 -22.30 20.83
CA SER A 10 -32.80 -22.50 20.15
C SER A 10 -32.08 -21.16 19.99
N GLY A 11 -31.11 -20.90 20.87
CA GLY A 11 -30.20 -19.79 20.71
C GLY A 11 -29.25 -20.03 19.54
N ILE A 12 -29.36 -19.24 18.48
CA ILE A 12 -28.39 -19.20 17.37
C ILE A 12 -27.18 -18.42 17.88
N LEU A 13 -26.10 -19.13 18.19
CA LEU A 13 -24.80 -18.54 18.53
C LEU A 13 -24.16 -18.04 17.22
N ALA A 14 -24.28 -16.75 16.95
CA ALA A 14 -23.57 -16.13 15.85
C ALA A 14 -22.07 -16.11 16.16
N LEU A 15 -21.32 -16.99 15.52
CA LEU A 15 -19.86 -16.95 15.54
C LEU A 15 -19.39 -15.73 14.74
N PHE A 16 -19.12 -14.63 15.44
CA PHE A 16 -18.35 -13.53 14.87
C PHE A 16 -16.92 -14.04 14.66
N SER A 17 -16.59 -14.39 13.42
CA SER A 17 -15.20 -14.61 13.02
C SER A 17 -14.47 -13.28 13.11
N VAL A 18 -13.69 -13.08 14.17
CA VAL A 18 -12.70 -12.00 14.22
C VAL A 18 -11.64 -12.39 13.18
N ALA A 19 -11.65 -11.70 12.05
CA ALA A 19 -10.57 -11.81 11.10
C ALA A 19 -9.27 -11.40 11.83
N ALA A 20 -8.41 -12.37 12.11
CA ALA A 20 -7.06 -12.08 12.57
C ALA A 20 -6.37 -11.33 11.42
N PHE A 21 -6.03 -10.08 11.63
CA PHE A 21 -5.13 -9.34 10.75
C PHE A 21 -3.75 -9.98 10.89
N GLY A 22 -3.47 -10.98 10.05
CA GLY A 22 -2.15 -11.60 9.93
C GLY A 22 -1.39 -10.94 8.79
N ASP A 23 -0.07 -11.00 8.87
CA ASP A 23 0.82 -10.54 7.81
C ASP A 23 0.39 -11.10 6.45
N LEU A 24 0.24 -10.23 5.45
CA LEU A 24 -0.05 -10.66 4.09
C LEU A 24 1.18 -11.39 3.53
N ASN A 25 0.95 -12.62 3.10
CA ASN A 25 1.94 -13.48 2.45
C ASN A 25 1.47 -13.88 1.06
N ILE A 26 2.36 -14.47 0.27
CA ILE A 26 1.99 -15.03 -1.06
C ILE A 26 0.85 -16.03 -0.86
N GLY A 27 -0.21 -15.90 -1.65
CA GLY A 27 -1.47 -16.65 -1.55
C GLY A 27 -2.53 -16.01 -0.65
N SER A 28 -2.17 -14.98 0.15
CA SER A 28 -3.17 -14.26 0.94
C SER A 28 -4.12 -13.46 0.06
N ARG A 29 -5.41 -13.48 0.40
CA ARG A 29 -6.41 -12.63 -0.24
C ARG A 29 -6.50 -11.28 0.46
N VAL A 30 -6.50 -10.23 -0.35
CA VAL A 30 -6.65 -8.86 0.14
C VAL A 30 -8.10 -8.42 -0.06
N ASP A 31 -8.87 -8.35 1.04
CA ASP A 31 -10.31 -8.10 0.94
C ASP A 31 -10.64 -6.65 0.61
N SER A 32 -10.11 -5.70 1.37
CA SER A 32 -10.37 -4.28 1.15
C SER A 32 -9.23 -3.42 1.69
N ILE A 33 -8.84 -2.40 0.95
CA ILE A 33 -7.90 -1.36 1.39
C ILE A 33 -8.49 -0.01 1.02
N PHE A 34 -8.54 0.88 2.00
CA PHE A 34 -8.89 2.28 1.82
C PHE A 34 -7.85 3.13 2.53
N ALA A 35 -7.38 4.18 1.89
CA ALA A 35 -6.44 5.12 2.48
C ALA A 35 -6.46 6.46 1.73
N ASN A 36 -5.99 7.52 2.37
CA ASN A 36 -5.87 8.81 1.70
C ASN A 36 -4.69 8.82 0.73
N ASP A 37 -4.94 9.29 -0.49
CA ASP A 37 -3.91 9.51 -1.49
C ASP A 37 -3.17 10.86 -1.29
N ASP A 38 -2.26 11.15 -2.19
CA ASP A 38 -1.45 12.38 -2.21
C ASP A 38 -2.24 13.65 -2.52
N GLU A 39 -3.51 13.55 -2.88
CA GLU A 39 -4.45 14.66 -3.06
C GLU A 39 -5.46 14.77 -1.90
N GLY A 40 -5.42 13.83 -0.94
CA GLY A 40 -6.36 13.75 0.18
C GLY A 40 -7.67 13.04 -0.17
N ASN A 41 -7.79 12.45 -1.34
CA ASN A 41 -8.94 11.66 -1.73
C ASN A 41 -8.84 10.23 -1.17
N LEU A 42 -9.99 9.58 -0.99
CA LEU A 42 -10.03 8.19 -0.58
C LEU A 42 -9.69 7.28 -1.76
N TRP A 43 -8.51 6.67 -1.73
CA TRP A 43 -8.13 5.61 -2.66
C TRP A 43 -8.65 4.25 -2.21
N SER A 44 -9.08 3.41 -3.16
CA SER A 44 -9.61 2.07 -2.89
C SER A 44 -8.95 1.01 -3.77
N LEU A 45 -8.48 -0.08 -3.17
CA LEU A 45 -8.00 -1.26 -3.89
C LEU A 45 -9.11 -1.88 -4.77
N GLN A 46 -10.37 -1.83 -4.33
CA GLN A 46 -11.52 -2.40 -5.01
C GLN A 46 -11.74 -1.83 -6.40
N ASP A 47 -11.36 -0.57 -6.63
CA ASP A 47 -11.52 0.10 -7.94
C ASP A 47 -10.66 -0.54 -9.03
N HIS A 48 -9.64 -1.28 -8.63
CA HIS A 48 -8.66 -1.94 -9.49
C HIS A 48 -8.90 -3.45 -9.65
N LEU A 49 -9.58 -4.10 -8.69
CA LEU A 49 -9.83 -5.54 -8.74
C LEU A 49 -10.62 -5.95 -9.98
N GLY A 50 -10.28 -7.10 -10.55
CA GLY A 50 -10.85 -7.60 -11.80
C GLY A 50 -10.29 -6.93 -13.07
N LYS A 51 -9.56 -5.83 -12.94
CA LYS A 51 -9.09 -5.00 -14.06
C LYS A 51 -7.57 -4.96 -14.17
N LYS A 52 -6.88 -4.72 -13.05
CA LYS A 52 -5.44 -4.45 -12.98
C LYS A 52 -4.74 -5.32 -11.94
N ASN A 53 -3.48 -5.66 -12.19
CA ASN A 53 -2.55 -6.06 -11.16
C ASN A 53 -2.14 -4.81 -10.37
N ILE A 54 -1.94 -4.93 -9.06
CA ILE A 54 -1.65 -3.78 -8.21
C ILE A 54 -0.28 -3.99 -7.58
N VAL A 55 0.65 -3.11 -7.90
CA VAL A 55 1.97 -3.05 -7.26
C VAL A 55 1.87 -2.10 -6.08
N VAL A 56 2.02 -2.63 -4.88
CA VAL A 56 2.05 -1.85 -3.62
C VAL A 56 3.48 -1.86 -3.12
N TYR A 57 4.18 -0.72 -3.19
CA TYR A 57 5.53 -0.63 -2.63
C TYR A 57 5.57 0.32 -1.44
N PHE A 58 6.07 -0.18 -0.31
CA PHE A 58 6.33 0.61 0.88
C PHE A 58 7.73 1.19 0.82
N TYR A 59 7.88 2.45 1.22
CA TYR A 59 9.17 3.12 1.25
C TYR A 59 9.33 4.00 2.49
N PRO A 60 10.56 4.13 3.05
CA PRO A 60 10.79 4.77 4.34
C PRO A 60 10.38 6.24 4.46
N ALA A 61 10.68 7.06 3.46
CA ALA A 61 10.44 8.50 3.53
C ALA A 61 10.52 9.17 2.17
N ALA A 62 9.54 10.03 1.86
CA ALA A 62 9.55 10.92 0.71
C ALA A 62 10.81 11.81 0.66
N MET A 63 11.22 12.21 -0.54
CA MET A 63 12.34 13.13 -0.80
C MET A 63 13.70 12.67 -0.22
N THR A 64 13.89 11.34 0.01
CA THR A 64 15.20 10.76 0.36
C THR A 64 15.78 10.01 -0.83
N GLY A 65 17.12 9.99 -0.95
CA GLY A 65 17.80 9.56 -2.18
C GLY A 65 17.36 8.19 -2.74
N GLY A 66 17.32 7.15 -1.90
CA GLY A 66 16.89 5.80 -2.34
C GLY A 66 15.40 5.73 -2.67
N CYS A 67 14.54 6.43 -1.92
CA CYS A 67 13.09 6.46 -2.15
C CYS A 67 12.76 7.23 -3.43
N THR A 68 13.42 8.38 -3.65
CA THR A 68 13.28 9.15 -4.88
C THR A 68 13.72 8.34 -6.09
N LYS A 69 14.85 7.62 -5.99
CA LYS A 69 15.33 6.77 -7.08
C LYS A 69 14.33 5.66 -7.43
N GLN A 70 13.77 4.97 -6.43
CA GLN A 70 12.75 3.94 -6.63
C GLN A 70 11.50 4.52 -7.30
N ALA A 71 10.97 5.63 -6.78
CA ALA A 71 9.79 6.29 -7.33
C ALA A 71 10.00 6.73 -8.79
N CYS A 72 11.16 7.32 -9.11
CA CYS A 72 11.49 7.73 -10.48
C CYS A 72 11.60 6.54 -11.43
N THR A 73 12.14 5.37 -11.01
CA THR A 73 12.15 4.18 -11.88
C THR A 73 10.75 3.65 -12.17
N TYR A 74 9.81 3.68 -11.21
CA TYR A 74 8.40 3.35 -11.46
C TYR A 74 7.74 4.34 -12.42
N ARG A 75 7.97 5.64 -12.25
CA ARG A 75 7.51 6.68 -13.17
C ARG A 75 8.01 6.44 -14.60
N ASP A 76 9.30 6.22 -14.75
CA ASP A 76 9.96 6.08 -16.05
C ASP A 76 9.55 4.78 -16.78
N GLN A 77 9.15 3.75 -16.03
CA GLN A 77 8.68 2.47 -16.56
C GLN A 77 7.14 2.34 -16.60
N SER A 78 6.41 3.44 -16.39
CA SER A 78 4.95 3.44 -16.32
C SER A 78 4.27 2.87 -17.58
N SER A 79 4.80 3.12 -18.77
CA SER A 79 4.28 2.54 -20.02
C SER A 79 4.37 1.01 -20.00
N ALA A 80 5.54 0.45 -19.64
CA ALA A 80 5.73 -1.00 -19.58
C ALA A 80 4.83 -1.66 -18.53
N LEU A 81 4.56 -0.98 -17.40
CA LEU A 81 3.65 -1.46 -16.37
C LEU A 81 2.18 -1.42 -16.86
N ASN A 82 1.79 -0.36 -17.54
CA ASN A 82 0.46 -0.24 -18.14
C ASN A 82 0.20 -1.31 -19.20
N ASP A 83 1.19 -1.65 -20.03
CA ASP A 83 1.12 -2.71 -21.05
C ASP A 83 0.95 -4.11 -20.43
N LEU A 84 1.32 -4.26 -19.14
CA LEU A 84 1.13 -5.47 -18.33
C LEU A 84 -0.11 -5.40 -17.43
N ASP A 85 -1.04 -4.49 -17.73
CA ASP A 85 -2.23 -4.26 -16.92
C ASP A 85 -1.93 -4.03 -15.44
N ALA A 86 -0.86 -3.34 -15.10
CA ALA A 86 -0.48 -3.03 -13.73
C ALA A 86 -0.65 -1.55 -13.39
N VAL A 87 -1.08 -1.27 -12.16
CA VAL A 87 -1.05 0.04 -11.51
C VAL A 87 -0.07 0.01 -10.36
N VAL A 88 0.57 1.15 -10.09
CA VAL A 88 1.53 1.29 -9.00
C VAL A 88 0.96 2.22 -7.94
N VAL A 89 1.12 1.84 -6.68
CA VAL A 89 0.84 2.68 -5.51
C VAL A 89 2.05 2.66 -4.59
N GLY A 90 2.56 3.85 -4.27
CA GLY A 90 3.63 4.00 -3.29
C GLY A 90 3.04 4.33 -1.92
N VAL A 91 3.46 3.63 -0.87
CA VAL A 91 2.94 3.79 0.50
C VAL A 91 4.04 4.21 1.44
N SER A 92 3.83 5.26 2.22
CA SER A 92 4.74 5.68 3.29
C SER A 92 3.98 6.36 4.42
N GLY A 93 4.64 6.52 5.57
CA GLY A 93 4.08 7.28 6.69
C GLY A 93 4.13 8.79 6.52
N ASP A 94 4.48 9.31 5.34
CA ASP A 94 4.51 10.74 5.08
C ASP A 94 3.09 11.31 5.03
N SER A 95 2.93 12.56 5.48
CA SER A 95 1.64 13.27 5.41
C SER A 95 1.23 13.51 3.96
N VAL A 96 -0.08 13.69 3.70
CA VAL A 96 -0.62 14.03 2.37
C VAL A 96 0.14 15.19 1.74
N ASN A 97 0.33 16.28 2.47
CA ASN A 97 1.09 17.44 1.98
C ASN A 97 2.54 17.10 1.59
N SER A 98 3.21 16.24 2.37
CA SER A 98 4.56 15.79 2.04
C SER A 98 4.59 14.93 0.76
N LEU A 99 3.54 14.12 0.53
CA LEU A 99 3.39 13.29 -0.66
C LEU A 99 3.08 14.14 -1.90
N THR A 100 2.21 15.15 -1.77
CA THR A 100 1.93 16.13 -2.85
C THR A 100 3.23 16.77 -3.31
N LEU A 101 4.03 17.31 -2.39
CA LEU A 101 5.33 17.92 -2.69
C LEU A 101 6.31 16.94 -3.31
N PHE A 102 6.33 15.68 -2.84
CA PHE A 102 7.19 14.64 -3.40
C PHE A 102 6.81 14.30 -4.84
N LYS A 103 5.52 14.17 -5.10
CA LYS A 103 4.98 13.91 -6.44
C LYS A 103 5.30 15.02 -7.41
N GLU A 104 5.03 16.26 -7.02
CA GLU A 104 5.32 17.46 -7.83
C GLU A 104 6.80 17.61 -8.14
N ALA A 105 7.66 17.55 -7.12
CA ALA A 105 9.10 17.74 -7.27
C ALA A 105 9.77 16.71 -8.19
N ASN A 106 9.18 15.53 -8.33
CA ASN A 106 9.74 14.44 -9.13
C ASN A 106 8.88 14.05 -10.33
N GLY A 107 7.78 14.75 -10.60
CA GLY A 107 6.87 14.48 -11.72
C GLY A 107 6.32 13.06 -11.68
N LEU A 108 5.98 12.53 -10.48
CA LEU A 108 5.49 11.16 -10.35
C LEU A 108 4.08 11.05 -10.96
N ASN A 109 3.85 10.01 -11.75
CA ASN A 109 2.64 9.82 -12.54
C ASN A 109 1.74 8.67 -12.03
N PHE A 110 1.88 8.31 -10.76
CA PHE A 110 1.10 7.29 -10.07
C PHE A 110 0.70 7.76 -8.67
N THR A 111 -0.20 7.03 -8.02
CA THR A 111 -0.74 7.38 -6.71
C THR A 111 0.25 7.11 -5.59
N LEU A 112 0.37 8.05 -4.67
CA LEU A 112 1.05 7.88 -3.40
C LEU A 112 0.00 7.83 -2.28
N ILE A 113 0.21 6.95 -1.29
CA ILE A 113 -0.71 6.73 -0.17
C ILE A 113 -0.06 7.18 1.13
N SER A 114 -0.80 7.98 1.89
CA SER A 114 -0.42 8.42 3.23
C SER A 114 -0.87 7.38 4.26
N ASP A 115 0.07 6.62 4.78
CA ASP A 115 -0.11 5.68 5.90
C ASP A 115 0.46 6.29 7.18
N ILE A 116 -0.03 7.46 7.54
CA ILE A 116 0.56 8.29 8.61
C ILE A 116 0.49 7.63 9.98
N ASP A 117 -0.52 6.80 10.23
CA ASP A 117 -0.74 6.04 11.47
C ASP A 117 -0.16 4.61 11.42
N GLY A 118 0.30 4.15 10.26
CA GLY A 118 0.89 2.81 10.08
C GLY A 118 -0.11 1.68 9.92
N SER A 119 -1.38 1.96 9.77
CA SER A 119 -2.44 0.95 9.70
C SER A 119 -2.31 0.02 8.48
N LEU A 120 -1.87 0.55 7.33
CA LEU A 120 -1.57 -0.27 6.15
C LEU A 120 -0.30 -1.08 6.35
N ALA A 121 0.76 -0.48 6.87
CA ALA A 121 2.01 -1.19 7.16
C ALA A 121 1.76 -2.38 8.09
N GLU A 122 0.98 -2.18 9.17
CA GLU A 122 0.58 -3.25 10.08
C GLU A 122 -0.17 -4.38 9.34
N ARG A 123 -1.15 -4.02 8.51
CA ARG A 123 -1.95 -4.98 7.75
C ARG A 123 -1.12 -5.80 6.77
N PHE A 124 -0.09 -5.20 6.17
CA PHE A 124 0.84 -5.88 5.26
C PHE A 124 1.99 -6.60 5.98
N GLY A 125 2.09 -6.47 7.32
CA GLY A 125 3.19 -7.00 8.12
C GLY A 125 4.51 -6.27 7.88
N VAL A 126 4.46 -5.04 7.36
CA VAL A 126 5.65 -4.24 7.08
C VAL A 126 6.19 -3.63 8.37
N ALA A 127 7.46 -3.89 8.67
CA ALA A 127 8.10 -3.34 9.85
C ALA A 127 8.08 -1.80 9.84
N THR A 128 7.73 -1.20 10.97
CA THR A 128 7.69 0.25 11.17
C THR A 128 8.57 0.70 12.33
N ARG A 129 8.92 1.98 12.33
CA ARG A 129 9.57 2.69 13.44
C ARG A 129 9.03 4.11 13.50
N GLY A 130 9.38 4.85 14.56
CA GLY A 130 8.92 6.23 14.75
C GLY A 130 9.16 7.12 13.53
N GLY A 131 8.24 8.05 13.33
CA GLY A 131 8.28 9.05 12.26
C GLY A 131 9.29 10.18 12.52
N GLY A 132 9.02 11.34 11.95
CA GLY A 132 9.85 12.53 12.09
C GLY A 132 9.56 13.55 11.02
N SER A 133 10.46 14.52 10.86
CA SER A 133 10.38 15.51 9.79
C SER A 133 11.75 15.75 9.19
N ILE A 134 11.73 16.23 7.93
CA ILE A 134 12.92 16.71 7.23
C ILE A 134 12.60 17.99 6.50
N GLU A 135 13.58 18.87 6.38
CA GLU A 135 13.46 20.05 5.54
C GLU A 135 13.93 19.76 4.12
N ARG A 136 13.19 20.24 3.14
CA ARG A 136 13.54 20.14 1.71
C ARG A 136 13.17 21.41 0.99
N GLU A 137 14.03 21.80 0.06
CA GLU A 137 13.72 22.85 -0.88
C GLU A 137 12.93 22.27 -2.06
N VAL A 138 11.77 22.84 -2.34
CA VAL A 138 10.91 22.50 -3.47
C VAL A 138 10.46 23.80 -4.13
N ASN A 139 10.70 23.95 -5.43
CA ASN A 139 10.33 25.13 -6.20
C ASN A 139 10.84 26.47 -5.60
N GLY A 140 12.04 26.46 -4.99
CA GLY A 140 12.66 27.63 -4.39
C GLY A 140 12.14 28.02 -3.01
N ALA A 141 11.32 27.18 -2.37
CA ALA A 141 10.84 27.37 -1.00
C ALA A 141 11.22 26.18 -0.12
N THR A 142 11.56 26.46 1.14
CA THR A 142 11.85 25.42 2.14
C THR A 142 10.55 24.88 2.72
N HIS A 143 10.37 23.58 2.67
CA HIS A 143 9.22 22.86 3.20
C HIS A 143 9.64 21.87 4.28
N ILE A 144 8.80 21.72 5.30
CA ILE A 144 8.93 20.66 6.32
C ILE A 144 8.06 19.48 5.86
N LEU A 145 8.70 18.35 5.55
CA LEU A 145 8.03 17.11 5.23
C LEU A 145 7.92 16.28 6.51
N ALA A 146 6.68 16.13 6.99
CA ALA A 146 6.38 15.39 8.21
C ALA A 146 5.90 13.98 7.89
N ARG A 147 6.25 13.01 8.75
CA ARG A 147 5.73 11.64 8.70
C ARG A 147 5.45 11.12 10.10
N GLY A 148 4.38 10.34 10.26
CA GLY A 148 3.99 9.74 11.54
C GLY A 148 4.80 8.48 11.86
N ILE A 149 5.09 7.68 10.83
CA ILE A 149 5.92 6.46 10.94
C ILE A 149 6.95 6.41 9.82
N THR A 150 7.93 5.52 9.96
CA THR A 150 8.89 5.16 8.91
C THR A 150 8.74 3.67 8.63
N THR A 151 8.37 3.28 7.42
CA THR A 151 8.18 1.88 7.00
C THR A 151 9.50 1.22 6.58
N GLY A 152 9.55 -0.10 6.58
CA GLY A 152 10.51 -0.87 5.80
C GLY A 152 10.33 -0.63 4.29
N ARG A 153 11.31 -1.05 3.49
CA ARG A 153 11.20 -1.02 2.03
C ARG A 153 10.76 -2.40 1.55
N TRP A 154 9.48 -2.54 1.28
CA TRP A 154 8.87 -3.81 0.87
C TRP A 154 8.04 -3.60 -0.38
N THR A 155 7.93 -4.64 -1.22
CA THR A 155 7.08 -4.58 -2.42
C THR A 155 6.20 -5.81 -2.49
N PHE A 156 4.92 -5.57 -2.79
CA PHE A 156 3.91 -6.59 -3.02
C PHE A 156 3.32 -6.45 -4.41
N VAL A 157 2.92 -7.56 -5.02
CA VAL A 157 2.04 -7.54 -6.20
C VAL A 157 0.79 -8.33 -5.86
N ILE A 158 -0.35 -7.67 -6.06
CA ILE A 158 -1.69 -8.24 -5.89
C ILE A 158 -2.25 -8.44 -7.29
N ASN A 159 -2.66 -9.65 -7.62
CA ASN A 159 -3.23 -9.96 -8.94
C ASN A 159 -4.67 -9.43 -9.08
N LYS A 160 -5.23 -9.51 -10.29
CA LYS A 160 -6.60 -9.06 -10.59
C LYS A 160 -7.67 -9.74 -9.71
N ALA A 161 -7.39 -10.95 -9.19
CA ALA A 161 -8.30 -11.67 -8.29
C ALA A 161 -8.21 -11.19 -6.82
N GLY A 162 -7.30 -10.26 -6.50
CA GLY A 162 -7.08 -9.78 -5.14
C GLY A 162 -6.16 -10.67 -4.31
N GLU A 163 -5.34 -11.51 -4.93
CA GLU A 163 -4.43 -12.41 -4.26
C GLU A 163 -2.99 -11.86 -4.33
N VAL A 164 -2.25 -11.91 -3.23
CA VAL A 164 -0.83 -11.57 -3.19
C VAL A 164 -0.04 -12.64 -3.95
N VAL A 165 0.59 -12.28 -5.05
CA VAL A 165 1.39 -13.18 -5.90
C VAL A 165 2.89 -12.93 -5.80
N TYR A 166 3.27 -11.83 -5.13
CA TYR A 166 4.68 -11.48 -4.89
C TYR A 166 4.82 -10.69 -3.59
N LYS A 167 5.91 -10.95 -2.88
CA LYS A 167 6.34 -10.25 -1.68
C LYS A 167 7.86 -10.21 -1.66
N ASP A 168 8.44 -9.03 -1.56
CA ASP A 168 9.88 -8.81 -1.34
C ASP A 168 10.03 -7.89 -0.13
N ASP A 169 10.68 -8.36 0.91
CA ASP A 169 10.96 -7.64 2.16
C ASP A 169 12.42 -7.16 2.28
N ALA A 170 13.21 -7.40 1.23
CA ALA A 170 14.62 -7.02 1.13
C ALA A 170 14.92 -6.16 -0.12
N VAL A 171 13.95 -5.33 -0.51
CA VAL A 171 13.93 -4.56 -1.76
C VAL A 171 15.16 -3.67 -1.92
N LYS A 172 15.84 -3.82 -3.05
CA LYS A 172 16.83 -2.86 -3.55
C LYS A 172 16.16 -1.85 -4.46
N ALA A 173 16.15 -0.58 -4.03
CA ALA A 173 15.44 0.51 -4.70
C ALA A 173 15.71 0.65 -6.21
N THR A 174 16.89 0.22 -6.68
CA THR A 174 17.31 0.31 -8.08
C THR A 174 16.90 -0.89 -8.93
N GLU A 175 16.52 -2.01 -8.30
CA GLU A 175 16.21 -3.28 -8.97
C GLU A 175 14.71 -3.60 -8.90
N ASP A 176 13.98 -2.96 -7.99
CA ASP A 176 12.60 -3.26 -7.65
C ASP A 176 11.67 -3.25 -8.88
N THR A 177 11.63 -2.14 -9.61
CA THR A 177 10.76 -2.02 -10.79
C THR A 177 11.04 -3.08 -11.84
N SER A 178 12.32 -3.43 -12.08
CA SER A 178 12.71 -4.46 -13.04
C SER A 178 12.27 -5.86 -12.58
N ASN A 179 12.38 -6.15 -11.28
CA ASN A 179 11.93 -7.41 -10.69
C ASN A 179 10.41 -7.56 -10.79
N VAL A 180 9.66 -6.49 -10.50
CA VAL A 180 8.20 -6.45 -10.62
C VAL A 180 7.77 -6.66 -12.09
N ILE A 181 8.39 -5.97 -13.05
CA ILE A 181 8.10 -6.15 -14.47
C ILE A 181 8.40 -7.59 -14.92
N ALA A 182 9.52 -8.17 -14.48
CA ALA A 182 9.88 -9.55 -14.79
C ALA A 182 8.88 -10.56 -14.21
N LEU A 183 8.29 -10.28 -13.04
CA LEU A 183 7.22 -11.08 -12.46
C LEU A 183 5.93 -10.94 -13.29
N LEU A 184 5.48 -9.70 -13.53
CA LEU A 184 4.21 -9.41 -14.22
C LEU A 184 4.13 -10.04 -15.62
N LYS A 185 5.28 -10.23 -16.30
CA LYS A 185 5.36 -10.93 -17.59
C LYS A 185 5.09 -12.44 -17.50
N LYS A 186 5.03 -13.01 -16.28
CA LYS A 186 4.86 -14.46 -16.06
C LYS A 186 3.47 -14.83 -15.54
N ILE A 187 2.62 -13.84 -15.21
CA ILE A 187 1.29 -14.05 -14.62
C ILE A 187 0.17 -13.53 -15.52
#